data_f30c72a45d88eb7fdf25bade657b979a
#
_entry.id   f30c72a45d88eb7fdf25bade657b979a
#
_cell.length_a   1.000
_cell.length_b   1.000
_cell.length_c   1.000
_cell.angle_alpha   90.00
_cell.angle_beta   90.00
_cell.angle_gamma   90.00
#
_symmetry.space_group_name_H-M   'P 1'
#
loop_
_entity.id
_entity.type
_entity.pdbx_description
1 polymer ?
#
loop_
_entity_poly.entity_id
_entity_poly.type
_entity_poly.pdbx_seq_one_letter_code
_entity_poly.pdbx_strand_id
1 'polypeptide(L)'
;AETVLLHLLRGSGLRGAAGMAELAPIPTAAQSDISHGGGSNTARLWRPLLGEPRAEILAFLAKRRLTPILDPSNNDVSLRRNALRHRALPELETAFPGAAAALARFAALAAEEDLLLEGLVDRALLLMLGPERGLRFAPLREEPRALQRRILRRWLVDATGETTIG
;
A
#
# COMPACT_ATOMS: atom_id res chain seq x y z
N ALA A 1 -4.07 -5.52 -9.00
CA ALA A 1 -4.24 -6.95 -8.67
C ALA A 1 -2.94 -7.59 -8.12
N GLU A 2 -1.78 -7.53 -8.82
CA GLU A 2 -0.52 -8.20 -8.42
C GLU A 2 -0.07 -7.84 -6.99
N THR A 3 0.00 -6.55 -6.68
CA THR A 3 0.43 -6.06 -5.35
C THR A 3 -0.53 -6.49 -4.25
N VAL A 4 -1.82 -6.44 -4.53
CA VAL A 4 -2.87 -6.88 -3.61
C VAL A 4 -2.71 -8.36 -3.28
N LEU A 5 -2.61 -9.19 -4.32
CA LEU A 5 -2.44 -10.63 -4.16
C LEU A 5 -1.13 -10.96 -3.42
N LEU A 6 -0.03 -10.28 -3.76
CA LEU A 6 1.25 -10.47 -3.08
C LEU A 6 1.17 -10.15 -1.57
N HIS A 7 0.46 -9.09 -1.21
CA HIS A 7 0.27 -8.71 0.20
C HIS A 7 -0.64 -9.68 0.94
N LEU A 8 -1.75 -10.11 0.32
CA LEU A 8 -2.65 -11.12 0.90
C LEU A 8 -1.91 -12.44 1.17
N LEU A 9 -1.11 -12.92 0.21
CA LEU A 9 -0.31 -14.14 0.35
C LEU A 9 0.80 -14.04 1.41
N ARG A 10 1.18 -12.82 1.81
CA ARG A 10 2.10 -12.56 2.93
C ARG A 10 1.39 -12.40 4.27
N GLY A 11 0.07 -12.54 4.32
CA GLY A 11 -0.70 -12.35 5.54
C GLY A 11 -0.86 -10.89 5.95
N SER A 12 -0.74 -9.96 5.01
CA SER A 12 -0.94 -8.54 5.31
C SER A 12 -2.38 -8.26 5.71
N GLY A 13 -2.55 -7.38 6.70
CA GLY A 13 -3.86 -6.86 7.07
C GLY A 13 -4.45 -5.91 6.02
N LEU A 14 -5.52 -5.20 6.41
CA LEU A 14 -6.32 -4.34 5.52
C LEU A 14 -5.47 -3.30 4.78
N ARG A 15 -4.51 -2.66 5.44
CA ARG A 15 -3.58 -1.70 4.84
C ARG A 15 -2.75 -2.30 3.69
N GLY A 16 -2.31 -3.55 3.83
CA GLY A 16 -1.60 -4.24 2.75
C GLY A 16 -2.55 -4.66 1.62
N ALA A 17 -3.77 -5.07 1.97
CA ALA A 17 -4.82 -5.42 1.02
C ALA A 17 -5.28 -4.23 0.17
N ALA A 18 -5.22 -2.99 0.70
CA ALA A 18 -5.46 -1.75 -0.03
C ALA A 18 -4.51 -1.54 -1.22
N GLY A 19 -3.37 -2.24 -1.22
CA GLY A 19 -2.41 -2.19 -2.33
C GLY A 19 -1.62 -0.88 -2.37
N MET A 20 -1.45 -0.31 -3.56
CA MET A 20 -0.74 0.96 -3.77
C MET A 20 -1.74 2.11 -3.87
N ALA A 21 -1.43 3.23 -3.22
CA ALA A 21 -2.16 4.47 -3.42
C ALA A 21 -1.68 5.20 -4.68
N GLU A 22 -2.59 5.90 -5.36
CA GLU A 22 -2.26 6.76 -6.50
C GLU A 22 -1.27 7.85 -6.10
N LEU A 23 -1.47 8.43 -4.93
CA LEU A 23 -0.60 9.44 -4.35
C LEU A 23 -0.11 8.97 -2.97
N ALA A 24 1.19 8.83 -2.80
CA ALA A 24 1.80 8.33 -1.57
C ALA A 24 3.01 9.17 -1.16
N PRO A 25 3.38 9.22 0.12
CA PRO A 25 4.66 9.77 0.52
C PRO A 25 5.80 8.96 -0.10
N ILE A 26 6.91 9.63 -0.40
CA ILE A 26 8.12 8.93 -0.85
C ILE A 26 8.70 8.17 0.36
N PRO A 27 9.06 6.88 0.20
CA PRO A 27 9.72 6.13 1.27
C PRO A 27 10.99 6.82 1.77
N THR A 28 11.22 6.81 3.07
CA THR A 28 12.33 7.53 3.73
C THR A 28 13.70 7.18 3.14
N ALA A 29 13.91 5.92 2.73
CA ALA A 29 15.14 5.48 2.08
C ALA A 29 15.45 6.20 0.74
N ALA A 30 14.41 6.66 0.03
CA ALA A 30 14.56 7.41 -1.22
C ALA A 30 14.55 8.94 -1.00
N GLN A 31 14.28 9.40 0.21
CA GLN A 31 14.26 10.84 0.53
C GLN A 31 15.67 11.42 0.68
N SER A 32 16.65 10.61 1.08
CA SER A 32 18.06 11.03 1.21
C SER A 32 18.65 11.52 -0.11
N ASP A 33 18.23 10.92 -1.23
CA ASP A 33 18.78 11.23 -2.56
C ASP A 33 18.17 12.50 -3.19
N ILE A 34 17.04 12.98 -2.63
CA ILE A 34 16.29 14.13 -3.17
C ILE A 34 16.55 15.42 -2.34
N SER A 35 17.19 15.30 -1.18
CA SER A 35 17.39 16.39 -0.22
C SER A 35 18.59 17.31 -0.59
N HIS A 36 18.58 17.94 -1.75
CA HIS A 36 19.58 18.95 -2.12
C HIS A 36 19.15 20.40 -1.80
N GLY A 37 18.16 20.58 -0.93
CA GLY A 37 17.72 21.91 -0.51
C GLY A 37 17.00 21.84 0.84
N GLY A 38 17.51 22.53 1.84
CA GLY A 38 17.15 22.52 3.27
C GLY A 38 15.71 22.89 3.63
N GLY A 39 14.72 22.24 3.02
CA GLY A 39 13.29 22.32 3.35
C GLY A 39 12.74 20.97 3.76
N SER A 40 11.74 20.96 4.64
CA SER A 40 10.94 19.74 4.95
C SER A 40 10.45 19.11 3.64
N ASN A 41 11.02 17.97 3.27
CA ASN A 41 10.73 17.33 1.99
C ASN A 41 9.33 16.69 2.02
N THR A 42 8.34 17.42 1.52
CA THR A 42 6.95 16.97 1.36
C THR A 42 6.71 16.31 0.00
N ALA A 43 7.75 15.88 -0.70
CA ALA A 43 7.63 15.25 -2.01
C ALA A 43 6.77 13.98 -1.93
N ARG A 44 5.88 13.82 -2.90
CA ARG A 44 4.94 12.70 -2.98
C ARG A 44 5.15 11.94 -4.28
N LEU A 45 4.98 10.64 -4.23
CA LEU A 45 5.01 9.77 -5.39
C LEU A 45 3.60 9.68 -5.98
N TRP A 46 3.44 10.15 -7.21
CA TRP A 46 2.20 10.05 -7.97
C TRP A 46 2.28 8.91 -8.99
N ARG A 47 1.22 8.11 -9.06
CA ARG A 47 1.06 6.96 -9.97
C ARG A 47 -0.17 7.13 -10.85
N PRO A 48 -0.14 8.01 -11.87
CA PRO A 48 -1.32 8.40 -12.65
C PRO A 48 -1.95 7.25 -13.44
N LEU A 49 -1.20 6.19 -13.74
CA LEU A 49 -1.67 5.02 -14.51
C LEU A 49 -2.07 3.84 -13.62
N LEU A 50 -2.21 4.04 -12.30
CA LEU A 50 -2.49 2.94 -11.38
C LEU A 50 -3.86 2.30 -11.63
N GLY A 51 -4.85 3.09 -12.03
CA GLY A 51 -6.21 2.62 -12.37
C GLY A 51 -6.33 2.02 -13.77
N GLU A 52 -5.34 2.24 -14.65
CA GLU A 52 -5.43 1.85 -16.04
C GLU A 52 -5.03 0.38 -16.25
N PRO A 53 -5.84 -0.43 -16.95
CA PRO A 53 -5.45 -1.77 -17.35
C PRO A 53 -4.23 -1.73 -18.27
N ARG A 54 -3.28 -2.68 -18.07
CA ARG A 54 -2.07 -2.76 -18.91
C ARG A 54 -2.42 -2.89 -20.40
N ALA A 55 -3.50 -3.61 -20.75
CA ALA A 55 -3.94 -3.77 -22.12
C ALA A 55 -4.30 -2.42 -22.77
N GLU A 56 -4.98 -1.54 -22.05
CA GLU A 56 -5.35 -0.20 -22.53
C GLU A 56 -4.10 0.66 -22.76
N ILE A 57 -3.12 0.58 -21.85
CA ILE A 57 -1.84 1.29 -22.01
C ILE A 57 -1.12 0.80 -23.28
N LEU A 58 -1.05 -0.49 -23.50
CA LEU A 58 -0.41 -1.07 -24.69
C LEU A 58 -1.17 -0.70 -25.98
N ALA A 59 -2.49 -0.71 -25.96
CA ALA A 59 -3.32 -0.30 -27.09
C ALA A 59 -3.11 1.19 -27.42
N PHE A 60 -3.01 2.05 -26.40
CA PHE A 60 -2.70 3.46 -26.57
C PHE A 60 -1.32 3.67 -27.21
N LEU A 61 -0.29 2.96 -26.73
CA LEU A 61 1.07 3.05 -27.30
C LEU A 61 1.08 2.60 -28.76
N ALA A 62 0.42 1.48 -29.07
CA ALA A 62 0.31 0.97 -30.44
C ALA A 62 -0.37 1.98 -31.38
N LYS A 63 -1.48 2.59 -30.93
CA LYS A 63 -2.19 3.64 -31.69
C LYS A 63 -1.30 4.85 -31.96
N ARG A 64 -0.40 5.19 -31.06
CA ARG A 64 0.57 6.29 -31.19
C ARG A 64 1.85 5.87 -31.88
N ARG A 65 2.02 4.61 -32.30
CA ARG A 65 3.23 4.04 -32.88
C ARG A 65 4.46 4.20 -31.97
N LEU A 66 4.25 4.12 -30.64
CA LEU A 66 5.29 4.17 -29.64
C LEU A 66 5.69 2.74 -29.26
N THR A 67 6.98 2.46 -29.28
CA THR A 67 7.51 1.15 -28.85
C THR A 67 7.96 1.26 -27.38
N PRO A 68 7.36 0.51 -26.45
CA PRO A 68 7.81 0.52 -25.06
C PRO A 68 9.17 -0.17 -24.94
N ILE A 69 10.01 0.35 -24.04
CA ILE A 69 11.24 -0.34 -23.64
C ILE A 69 10.84 -1.52 -22.76
N LEU A 70 11.29 -2.71 -23.13
CA LEU A 70 11.05 -3.94 -22.37
C LEU A 70 12.31 -4.25 -21.57
N ASP A 71 12.19 -4.16 -20.25
CA ASP A 71 13.23 -4.63 -19.33
C ASP A 71 13.18 -6.17 -19.27
N PRO A 72 14.28 -6.88 -19.61
CA PRO A 72 14.31 -8.34 -19.57
C PRO A 72 13.98 -8.94 -18.19
N SER A 73 14.28 -8.22 -17.11
CA SER A 73 13.95 -8.67 -15.75
C SER A 73 12.46 -8.83 -15.49
N ASN A 74 11.60 -8.18 -16.29
CA ASN A 74 10.15 -8.34 -16.20
C ASN A 74 9.65 -9.75 -16.54
N ASN A 75 10.47 -10.55 -17.23
CA ASN A 75 10.15 -11.94 -17.60
C ASN A 75 10.74 -12.96 -16.62
N ASP A 76 11.57 -12.54 -15.66
CA ASP A 76 12.15 -13.43 -14.66
C ASP A 76 11.08 -13.88 -13.65
N VAL A 77 10.56 -15.08 -13.84
CA VAL A 77 9.54 -15.69 -12.97
C VAL A 77 10.08 -16.20 -11.64
N SER A 78 11.39 -16.15 -11.38
CA SER A 78 11.94 -16.40 -10.06
C SER A 78 11.53 -15.29 -9.08
N LEU A 79 11.29 -14.10 -9.60
CA LEU A 79 10.76 -12.97 -8.84
C LEU A 79 9.26 -13.18 -8.55
N ARG A 80 8.90 -13.18 -7.28
CA ARG A 80 7.51 -13.45 -6.82
C ARG A 80 6.45 -12.62 -7.55
N ARG A 81 6.74 -11.35 -7.83
CA ARG A 81 5.80 -10.47 -8.53
C ARG A 81 5.59 -10.90 -9.98
N ASN A 82 6.66 -11.30 -10.67
CA ASN A 82 6.57 -11.79 -12.05
C ASN A 82 5.89 -13.16 -12.10
N ALA A 83 6.16 -14.05 -11.13
CA ALA A 83 5.45 -15.32 -11.01
C ALA A 83 3.93 -15.11 -10.84
N LEU A 84 3.50 -14.14 -10.02
CA LEU A 84 2.09 -13.79 -9.91
C LEU A 84 1.52 -13.26 -11.22
N ARG A 85 2.24 -12.38 -11.91
CA ARG A 85 1.80 -11.77 -13.18
C ARG A 85 1.68 -12.78 -14.30
N HIS A 86 2.69 -13.66 -14.47
CA HIS A 86 2.82 -14.51 -15.65
C HIS A 86 2.23 -15.91 -15.47
N ARG A 87 1.96 -16.33 -14.21
CA ARG A 87 1.42 -17.66 -13.90
C ARG A 87 0.12 -17.59 -13.11
N ALA A 88 0.15 -17.08 -11.88
CA ALA A 88 -1.00 -17.19 -10.98
C ALA A 88 -2.21 -16.36 -11.43
N LEU A 89 -2.02 -15.10 -11.84
CA LEU A 89 -3.14 -14.27 -12.29
C LEU A 89 -3.81 -14.77 -13.57
N PRO A 90 -3.09 -15.24 -14.62
CA PRO A 90 -3.71 -15.86 -15.79
C PRO A 90 -4.53 -17.11 -15.44
N GLU A 91 -4.01 -17.98 -14.57
CA GLU A 91 -4.74 -19.16 -14.09
C GLU A 91 -5.99 -18.78 -13.29
N LEU A 92 -5.87 -17.79 -12.39
CA LEU A 92 -7.03 -17.25 -11.68
C LEU A 92 -8.07 -16.65 -12.62
N GLU A 93 -7.63 -15.93 -13.65
CA GLU A 93 -8.52 -15.33 -14.64
C GLU A 93 -9.22 -16.37 -15.52
N THR A 94 -8.55 -17.50 -15.77
CA THR A 94 -9.13 -18.65 -16.49
C THR A 94 -10.18 -19.34 -15.64
N ALA A 95 -9.90 -19.59 -14.36
CA ALA A 95 -10.82 -20.26 -13.44
C ALA A 95 -11.97 -19.35 -12.98
N PHE A 96 -11.70 -18.06 -12.83
CA PHE A 96 -12.63 -17.04 -12.35
C PHE A 96 -12.52 -15.78 -13.21
N PRO A 97 -13.22 -15.72 -14.36
CA PRO A 97 -13.21 -14.53 -15.22
C PRO A 97 -13.54 -13.25 -14.46
N GLY A 98 -12.70 -12.23 -14.56
CA GLY A 98 -12.83 -10.99 -13.80
C GLY A 98 -12.13 -10.98 -12.43
N ALA A 99 -11.31 -11.98 -12.11
CA ALA A 99 -10.59 -12.08 -10.84
C ALA A 99 -9.70 -10.85 -10.58
N ALA A 100 -8.97 -10.37 -11.59
CA ALA A 100 -8.12 -9.18 -11.45
C ALA A 100 -8.94 -7.92 -11.14
N ALA A 101 -10.10 -7.76 -11.77
CA ALA A 101 -11.02 -6.66 -11.49
C ALA A 101 -11.66 -6.78 -10.10
N ALA A 102 -11.99 -8.00 -9.67
CA ALA A 102 -12.51 -8.24 -8.31
C ALA A 102 -11.47 -7.90 -7.24
N LEU A 103 -10.20 -8.28 -7.43
CA LEU A 103 -9.09 -7.89 -6.55
C LEU A 103 -8.88 -6.37 -6.52
N ALA A 104 -9.04 -5.68 -7.64
CA ALA A 104 -8.94 -4.22 -7.70
C ALA A 104 -10.08 -3.54 -6.92
N ARG A 105 -11.33 -4.01 -7.07
CA ARG A 105 -12.48 -3.52 -6.29
C ARG A 105 -12.30 -3.76 -4.81
N PHE A 106 -11.88 -4.98 -4.43
CA PHE A 106 -11.57 -5.29 -3.03
C PHE A 106 -10.51 -4.35 -2.45
N ALA A 107 -9.43 -4.07 -3.21
CA ALA A 107 -8.40 -3.15 -2.77
C ALA A 107 -8.92 -1.72 -2.57
N ALA A 108 -9.83 -1.24 -3.42
CA ALA A 108 -10.45 0.07 -3.28
C ALA A 108 -11.28 0.15 -1.99
N LEU A 109 -12.13 -0.85 -1.74
CA LEU A 109 -12.90 -0.93 -0.48
C LEU A 109 -11.99 -1.02 0.74
N ALA A 110 -10.95 -1.86 0.69
CA ALA A 110 -9.98 -1.99 1.76
C ALA A 110 -9.24 -0.66 2.04
N ALA A 111 -8.98 0.15 1.00
CA ALA A 111 -8.35 1.46 1.16
C ALA A 111 -9.28 2.47 1.87
N GLU A 112 -10.57 2.49 1.52
CA GLU A 112 -11.56 3.34 2.17
C GLU A 112 -11.75 2.97 3.65
N GLU A 113 -11.87 1.69 3.95
CA GLU A 113 -11.99 1.19 5.32
C GLU A 113 -10.71 1.44 6.14
N ASP A 114 -9.53 1.25 5.53
CA ASP A 114 -8.25 1.54 6.20
C ASP A 114 -8.14 3.02 6.55
N LEU A 115 -8.53 3.92 5.64
CA LEU A 115 -8.55 5.36 5.88
C LEU A 115 -9.48 5.75 7.04
N LEU A 116 -10.68 5.14 7.09
CA LEU A 116 -11.62 5.36 8.20
C LEU A 116 -11.00 4.92 9.54
N LEU A 117 -10.40 3.73 9.58
CA LEU A 117 -9.77 3.20 10.79
C LEU A 117 -8.56 4.03 11.22
N GLU A 118 -7.73 4.52 10.29
CA GLU A 118 -6.63 5.44 10.61
C GLU A 118 -7.15 6.75 11.21
N GLY A 119 -8.26 7.30 10.69
CA GLY A 119 -8.89 8.48 11.28
C GLY A 119 -9.44 8.24 12.70
N LEU A 120 -9.88 7.02 13.01
CA LEU A 120 -10.25 6.62 14.38
C LEU A 120 -9.02 6.53 15.28
N VAL A 121 -7.92 5.97 14.78
CA VAL A 121 -6.63 5.89 15.50
C VAL A 121 -6.11 7.30 15.83
N ASP A 122 -6.12 8.21 14.85
CA ASP A 122 -5.66 9.58 15.07
C ASP A 122 -6.45 10.27 16.17
N ARG A 123 -7.79 10.14 16.16
CA ARG A 123 -8.67 10.68 17.22
C ARG A 123 -8.40 10.05 18.60
N ALA A 124 -8.22 8.73 18.64
CA ALA A 124 -7.93 8.01 19.86
C ALA A 124 -6.58 8.45 20.45
N LEU A 125 -5.54 8.58 19.62
CA LEU A 125 -4.22 9.04 20.05
C LEU A 125 -4.28 10.45 20.63
N LEU A 126 -5.02 11.39 20.05
CA LEU A 126 -5.21 12.73 20.59
C LEU A 126 -5.77 12.72 22.05
N LEU A 127 -6.63 11.75 22.35
CA LEU A 127 -7.24 11.60 23.67
C LEU A 127 -6.39 10.78 24.65
N MET A 128 -5.56 9.87 24.13
CA MET A 128 -4.81 8.89 24.93
C MET A 128 -3.35 9.26 25.16
N LEU A 129 -2.79 10.19 24.39
CA LEU A 129 -1.43 10.67 24.65
C LEU A 129 -1.40 11.54 25.91
N GLY A 130 -0.52 11.18 26.84
CA GLY A 130 -0.22 11.93 28.05
C GLY A 130 1.00 12.84 27.86
N PRO A 131 1.47 13.47 28.98
CA PRO A 131 2.74 14.16 28.99
C PRO A 131 3.87 13.27 28.47
N GLU A 132 4.87 13.90 27.83
CA GLU A 132 6.03 13.17 27.24
C GLU A 132 5.65 12.12 26.17
N ARG A 133 4.47 12.27 25.54
CA ARG A 133 3.94 11.34 24.52
C ARG A 133 3.74 9.91 25.00
N GLY A 134 3.65 9.69 26.31
CA GLY A 134 3.31 8.40 26.90
C GLY A 134 1.87 8.00 26.57
N LEU A 135 1.62 6.74 26.28
CA LEU A 135 0.27 6.23 25.97
C LEU A 135 -0.45 5.82 27.27
N ARG A 136 -1.64 6.33 27.48
CA ARG A 136 -2.51 5.95 28.61
C ARG A 136 -3.21 4.63 28.31
N PHE A 137 -2.94 3.58 29.09
CA PHE A 137 -3.45 2.24 28.87
C PHE A 137 -4.90 2.02 29.30
N ALA A 138 -5.40 2.80 30.29
CA ALA A 138 -6.77 2.61 30.76
C ALA A 138 -7.81 2.82 29.63
N PRO A 139 -7.84 3.97 28.93
CA PRO A 139 -8.77 4.14 27.82
C PRO A 139 -8.49 3.20 26.63
N LEU A 140 -7.22 2.80 26.40
CA LEU A 140 -6.88 1.86 25.35
C LEU A 140 -7.57 0.50 25.54
N ARG A 141 -7.73 0.02 26.78
CA ARG A 141 -8.35 -1.27 27.08
C ARG A 141 -9.84 -1.31 26.75
N GLU A 142 -10.50 -0.16 26.74
CA GLU A 142 -11.92 -0.03 26.39
C GLU A 142 -12.17 -0.08 24.88
N GLU A 143 -11.12 0.13 24.07
CA GLU A 143 -11.26 0.09 22.61
C GLU A 143 -11.38 -1.34 22.07
N PRO A 144 -12.06 -1.54 20.93
CA PRO A 144 -12.07 -2.82 20.22
C PRO A 144 -10.63 -3.29 19.88
N ARG A 145 -10.38 -4.59 19.94
CA ARG A 145 -9.04 -5.18 19.69
C ARG A 145 -8.40 -4.72 18.37
N ALA A 146 -9.20 -4.51 17.34
CA ALA A 146 -8.72 -4.03 16.04
C ALA A 146 -8.11 -2.62 16.16
N LEU A 147 -8.75 -1.72 16.91
CA LEU A 147 -8.24 -0.37 17.20
C LEU A 147 -7.06 -0.41 18.16
N GLN A 148 -7.12 -1.21 19.23
CA GLN A 148 -6.00 -1.36 20.17
C GLN A 148 -4.70 -1.68 19.43
N ARG A 149 -4.71 -2.67 18.51
CA ARG A 149 -3.53 -3.06 17.72
C ARG A 149 -3.04 -1.93 16.83
N ARG A 150 -3.93 -1.17 16.20
CA ARG A 150 -3.58 -0.05 15.33
C ARG A 150 -3.00 1.12 16.13
N ILE A 151 -3.63 1.46 17.25
CA ILE A 151 -3.16 2.54 18.16
C ILE A 151 -1.77 2.22 18.68
N LEU A 152 -1.56 1.00 19.20
CA LEU A 152 -0.26 0.56 19.70
C LEU A 152 0.81 0.61 18.62
N ARG A 153 0.50 0.08 17.43
CA ARG A 153 1.43 0.08 16.31
C ARG A 153 1.81 1.50 15.89
N ARG A 154 0.82 2.40 15.77
CA ARG A 154 1.07 3.80 15.39
C ARG A 154 1.89 4.51 16.45
N TRP A 155 1.53 4.37 17.72
CA TRP A 155 2.27 4.95 18.83
C TRP A 155 3.72 4.45 18.87
N LEU A 156 3.97 3.15 18.67
CA LEU A 156 5.32 2.60 18.62
C LEU A 156 6.12 3.15 17.43
N VAL A 157 5.54 3.21 16.23
CA VAL A 157 6.19 3.80 15.04
C VAL A 157 6.55 5.26 15.30
N ASP A 158 5.65 6.04 15.89
CA ASP A 158 5.87 7.46 16.19
C ASP A 158 6.93 7.64 17.28
N ALA A 159 7.06 6.71 18.23
CA ALA A 159 8.02 6.76 19.32
C ALA A 159 9.43 6.28 18.90
N THR A 160 9.52 5.26 18.04
CA THR A 160 10.81 4.64 17.66
C THR A 160 11.33 5.09 16.30
N GLY A 161 10.48 5.66 15.44
CA GLY A 161 10.79 5.94 14.04
C GLY A 161 10.86 4.68 13.14
N GLU A 162 10.64 3.49 13.72
CA GLU A 162 10.69 2.22 12.98
C GLU A 162 9.37 1.93 12.29
N THR A 163 9.37 1.83 10.96
CA THR A 163 8.17 1.54 10.17
C THR A 163 7.82 0.05 10.08
N THR A 164 8.73 -0.83 10.50
CA THR A 164 8.59 -2.30 10.42
C THR A 164 8.40 -2.90 11.82
N ILE A 165 7.24 -2.63 12.41
CA ILE A 165 6.79 -3.36 13.60
C ILE A 165 5.86 -4.47 13.08
N GLY A 166 6.34 -5.72 13.14
CA GLY A 166 5.70 -6.94 12.63
C GLY A 166 4.35 -7.26 13.25
#